data_df5867a4443a2926754665afbf296ee7
#
_entry.id   df5867a4443a2926754665afbf296ee7
#
_cell.length_a   1.000
_cell.length_b   1.000
_cell.length_c   1.000
_cell.angle_alpha   90.00
_cell.angle_beta   90.00
_cell.angle_gamma   90.00
#
_symmetry.space_group_name_H-M   'P 1'
#
loop_
_entity.id
_entity.type
_entity.pdbx_description
1 polymer ?
#
loop_
_entity_poly.entity_id
_entity_poly.type
_entity_poly.pdbx_seq_one_letter_code
_entity_poly.pdbx_strand_id
1 'polypeptide(L)'
;MELCTEGPAPYLMFPALAKTGIIRHGFSTKLGGVSQGSCASLNLSFERGDDPEAVRENYRRIASSIGFSVEDLVFSKQTHTTNIRLVTEEDRGIGYSRPIPYTDVDGLITNTPNLVLTTFYADCVPLFFTDPVKRVIALVHSGWRGTVGKIGDKAVRMMREHFGSDPSDILAAIGPSIGQECYEVSKDVADAFREEFTEVQMPELAEQKEDGKYQLDLWRANQIILSEAGIRKGHLFTAGICTCCQKDWLFSHRATNGKRGNLAAFLELLPEQV
;
A
#
# COMPACT_ATOMS: atom_id res chain seq x y z
N MET A 1 -13.42 3.03 2.62
CA MET A 1 -12.55 3.42 3.77
C MET A 1 -13.21 4.50 4.60
N GLU A 2 -12.82 4.62 5.85
CA GLU A 2 -13.26 5.68 6.78
C GLU A 2 -12.06 6.54 7.17
N LEU A 3 -12.29 7.85 7.32
CA LEU A 3 -11.29 8.80 7.82
C LEU A 3 -11.38 8.85 9.34
N CYS A 4 -10.31 8.46 10.01
CA CYS A 4 -10.13 8.54 11.45
C CYS A 4 -9.42 9.87 11.78
N THR A 5 -10.05 10.70 12.59
CA THR A 5 -9.54 12.03 12.96
C THR A 5 -9.17 12.13 14.45
N GLU A 6 -9.33 11.06 15.18
CA GLU A 6 -8.89 10.97 16.57
C GLU A 6 -7.37 10.85 16.60
N GLY A 7 -6.73 11.66 17.43
CA GLY A 7 -5.28 11.74 17.53
C GLY A 7 -4.64 12.82 16.67
N PRO A 8 -3.28 12.95 16.75
CA PRO A 8 -2.55 14.06 16.15
C PRO A 8 -2.42 14.02 14.63
N ALA A 9 -2.55 12.84 14.00
CA ALA A 9 -2.42 12.65 12.56
C ALA A 9 -3.62 11.86 11.99
N PRO A 10 -4.48 12.48 11.16
CA PRO A 10 -5.59 11.78 10.53
C PRO A 10 -5.10 10.66 9.59
N TYR A 11 -5.82 9.54 9.58
CA TYR A 11 -5.54 8.40 8.72
C TYR A 11 -6.82 7.73 8.19
N LEU A 12 -6.68 6.91 7.18
CA LEU A 12 -7.76 6.14 6.56
C LEU A 12 -7.65 4.66 6.96
N MET A 13 -8.80 4.02 7.24
CA MET A 13 -8.85 2.60 7.56
C MET A 13 -9.99 1.88 6.81
N PHE A 14 -9.89 0.58 6.61
CA PHE A 14 -10.95 -0.27 6.07
C PHE A 14 -11.75 -0.91 7.19
N PRO A 15 -13.02 -0.53 7.42
CA PRO A 15 -13.83 -1.15 8.48
C PRO A 15 -13.99 -2.66 8.32
N ALA A 16 -14.03 -3.16 7.07
CA ALA A 16 -14.14 -4.58 6.80
C ALA A 16 -12.91 -5.37 7.29
N LEU A 17 -11.70 -4.82 7.13
CA LEU A 17 -10.49 -5.45 7.66
C LEU A 17 -10.43 -5.33 9.19
N ALA A 18 -10.78 -4.18 9.75
CA ALA A 18 -10.80 -3.97 11.20
C ALA A 18 -11.76 -4.91 11.93
N LYS A 19 -12.90 -5.24 11.31
CA LYS A 19 -13.89 -6.20 11.85
C LYS A 19 -13.36 -7.61 12.08
N THR A 20 -12.23 -7.98 11.48
CA THR A 20 -11.59 -9.28 11.76
C THR A 20 -11.10 -9.38 13.20
N GLY A 21 -10.84 -8.25 13.85
CA GLY A 21 -10.35 -8.19 15.23
C GLY A 21 -8.89 -8.63 15.41
N ILE A 22 -8.21 -9.07 14.33
CA ILE A 22 -6.85 -9.62 14.42
C ILE A 22 -5.78 -8.65 13.95
N ILE A 23 -6.15 -7.51 13.37
CA ILE A 23 -5.19 -6.54 12.81
C ILE A 23 -5.44 -5.12 13.32
N ARG A 24 -4.38 -4.33 13.27
CA ARG A 24 -4.41 -2.87 13.27
C ARG A 24 -3.83 -2.39 11.95
N HIS A 25 -4.44 -1.40 11.31
CA HIS A 25 -3.98 -0.90 10.03
C HIS A 25 -4.37 0.55 9.80
N GLY A 26 -3.67 1.21 8.90
CA GLY A 26 -3.98 2.55 8.47
C GLY A 26 -3.24 2.95 7.20
N PHE A 27 -3.80 3.93 6.49
CA PHE A 27 -3.14 4.64 5.40
C PHE A 27 -3.07 6.12 5.78
N SER A 28 -1.88 6.69 5.83
CA SER A 28 -1.69 8.07 6.28
C SER A 28 -2.33 9.08 5.33
N THR A 29 -2.72 10.23 5.88
CA THR A 29 -2.89 11.46 5.10
C THR A 29 -1.57 12.25 5.08
N LYS A 30 -1.55 13.43 4.45
CA LYS A 30 -0.43 14.38 4.59
C LYS A 30 -0.64 15.41 5.70
N LEU A 31 -1.72 15.27 6.49
CA LEU A 31 -2.12 16.23 7.52
C LEU A 31 -1.60 15.84 8.89
N GLY A 32 -1.44 16.84 9.78
CA GLY A 32 -1.08 16.60 11.18
C GLY A 32 0.41 16.41 11.45
N GLY A 33 1.28 16.60 10.45
CA GLY A 33 2.73 16.52 10.61
C GLY A 33 3.41 17.85 10.90
N VAL A 34 4.76 17.82 10.96
CA VAL A 34 5.63 18.96 11.24
C VAL A 34 6.58 19.32 10.09
N SER A 35 6.64 18.51 9.05
CA SER A 35 7.47 18.76 7.87
C SER A 35 7.03 20.02 7.12
N GLN A 36 7.97 20.65 6.42
CA GLN A 36 7.78 21.93 5.75
C GLN A 36 7.94 21.82 4.22
N GLY A 37 7.63 22.90 3.51
CA GLY A 37 7.82 23.01 2.07
C GLY A 37 7.06 21.94 1.27
N SER A 38 7.73 21.26 0.35
CA SER A 38 7.12 20.19 -0.47
C SER A 38 6.74 18.94 0.33
N CYS A 39 7.29 18.77 1.53
CA CYS A 39 7.00 17.66 2.44
C CYS A 39 5.88 17.96 3.45
N ALA A 40 5.30 19.16 3.40
CA ALA A 40 4.27 19.60 4.36
C ALA A 40 2.98 18.77 4.22
N SER A 41 2.53 18.20 5.32
CA SER A 41 3.08 18.27 6.67
C SER A 41 3.52 16.90 7.22
N LEU A 42 2.82 15.79 6.92
CA LEU A 42 3.07 14.44 7.45
C LEU A 42 3.87 13.60 6.44
N ASN A 43 5.08 14.02 6.09
CA ASN A 43 5.97 13.19 5.29
C ASN A 43 6.53 12.04 6.13
N LEU A 44 6.42 10.82 5.59
CA LEU A 44 6.84 9.57 6.25
C LEU A 44 8.04 8.91 5.56
N SER A 45 8.77 9.65 4.71
CA SER A 45 9.95 9.13 4.03
C SER A 45 11.21 9.91 4.41
N PHE A 46 12.23 9.20 4.87
CA PHE A 46 13.58 9.74 5.09
C PHE A 46 14.34 10.05 3.79
N GLU A 47 13.82 9.65 2.62
CA GLU A 47 14.50 9.76 1.33
C GLU A 47 13.97 10.93 0.47
N ARG A 48 13.19 11.86 1.04
CA ARG A 48 12.59 12.97 0.30
C ARG A 48 13.28 14.33 0.53
N GLY A 49 14.46 14.31 1.15
CA GLY A 49 15.23 15.55 1.44
C GLY A 49 14.60 16.40 2.54
N ASP A 50 13.84 15.79 3.43
CA ASP A 50 13.24 16.40 4.61
C ASP A 50 14.18 16.31 5.82
N ASP A 51 13.89 17.09 6.86
CA ASP A 51 14.57 16.96 8.15
C ASP A 51 14.25 15.59 8.80
N PRO A 52 15.26 14.76 9.08
CA PRO A 52 15.04 13.44 9.68
C PRO A 52 14.29 13.50 11.02
N GLU A 53 14.50 14.56 11.84
CA GLU A 53 13.78 14.71 13.11
C GLU A 53 12.31 15.06 12.90
N ALA A 54 11.99 15.85 11.87
CA ALA A 54 10.60 16.10 11.47
C ALA A 54 9.92 14.79 11.03
N VAL A 55 10.62 13.95 10.24
CA VAL A 55 10.10 12.64 9.84
C VAL A 55 9.89 11.73 11.05
N ARG A 56 10.82 11.69 12.03
CA ARG A 56 10.65 10.91 13.26
C ARG A 56 9.44 11.38 14.07
N GLU A 57 9.24 12.68 14.20
CA GLU A 57 8.08 13.24 14.88
C GLU A 57 6.77 12.88 14.14
N ASN A 58 6.77 12.90 12.81
CA ASN A 58 5.63 12.46 12.01
C ASN A 58 5.28 10.99 12.28
N TYR A 59 6.29 10.11 12.40
CA TYR A 59 6.06 8.71 12.79
C TYR A 59 5.47 8.59 14.19
N ARG A 60 5.95 9.36 15.18
CA ARG A 60 5.37 9.34 16.55
C ARG A 60 3.89 9.75 16.52
N ARG A 61 3.52 10.75 15.71
CA ARG A 61 2.14 11.22 15.57
C ARG A 61 1.24 10.18 14.94
N ILE A 62 1.62 9.64 13.80
CA ILE A 62 0.79 8.63 13.13
C ILE A 62 0.71 7.33 13.94
N ALA A 63 1.79 6.91 14.59
CA ALA A 63 1.80 5.76 15.49
C ALA A 63 0.85 5.95 16.67
N SER A 64 0.84 7.14 17.28
CA SER A 64 -0.10 7.50 18.36
C SER A 64 -1.55 7.47 17.87
N SER A 65 -1.84 7.93 16.63
CA SER A 65 -3.21 7.93 16.09
C SER A 65 -3.70 6.53 15.78
N ILE A 66 -2.87 5.67 15.17
CA ILE A 66 -3.24 4.31 14.79
C ILE A 66 -3.15 3.36 16.00
N GLY A 67 -2.22 3.61 16.94
CA GLY A 67 -2.07 2.86 18.20
C GLY A 67 -1.00 1.77 18.15
N PHE A 68 0.07 1.91 17.33
CA PHE A 68 1.22 0.99 17.31
C PHE A 68 2.49 1.63 17.90
N SER A 69 3.52 0.84 18.14
CA SER A 69 4.84 1.33 18.54
C SER A 69 5.73 1.60 17.32
N VAL A 70 6.43 2.73 17.28
CA VAL A 70 7.39 3.03 16.21
C VAL A 70 8.58 2.07 16.18
N GLU A 71 8.89 1.41 17.30
CA GLU A 71 9.97 0.41 17.38
C GLU A 71 9.59 -0.91 16.68
N ASP A 72 8.29 -1.14 16.43
CA ASP A 72 7.77 -2.33 15.78
C ASP A 72 7.70 -2.22 14.25
N LEU A 73 8.08 -1.06 13.69
CA LEU A 73 8.06 -0.80 12.26
C LEU A 73 9.06 -1.69 11.50
N VAL A 74 8.63 -2.20 10.36
CA VAL A 74 9.49 -2.86 9.36
C VAL A 74 9.20 -2.23 8.00
N PHE A 75 10.21 -1.59 7.39
CA PHE A 75 10.05 -0.88 6.11
C PHE A 75 10.36 -1.77 4.91
N SER A 76 9.58 -1.62 3.87
CA SER A 76 9.96 -2.06 2.52
C SER A 76 11.08 -1.17 1.94
N LYS A 77 11.75 -1.65 0.88
CA LYS A 77 12.70 -0.87 0.06
C LYS A 77 12.26 -0.96 -1.40
N GLN A 78 11.25 -0.19 -1.74
CA GLN A 78 10.49 -0.27 -2.98
C GLN A 78 11.27 0.28 -4.18
N THR A 79 11.34 -0.51 -5.25
CA THR A 79 11.98 -0.17 -6.52
C THR A 79 11.08 -0.50 -7.72
N HIS A 80 9.79 -0.75 -7.46
CA HIS A 80 8.76 -1.11 -8.45
C HIS A 80 9.00 -2.50 -9.08
N THR A 81 9.46 -3.45 -8.27
CA THR A 81 9.60 -4.87 -8.60
C THR A 81 8.39 -5.68 -8.13
N THR A 82 8.51 -7.01 -8.12
CA THR A 82 7.52 -7.91 -7.55
C THR A 82 8.08 -8.72 -6.38
N ASN A 83 9.17 -8.26 -5.76
CA ASN A 83 9.78 -8.97 -4.66
C ASN A 83 9.04 -8.68 -3.35
N ILE A 84 8.64 -9.75 -2.67
CA ILE A 84 7.99 -9.73 -1.36
C ILE A 84 8.91 -10.46 -0.39
N ARG A 85 9.15 -9.83 0.77
CA ARG A 85 9.99 -10.36 1.83
C ARG A 85 9.12 -10.96 2.95
N LEU A 86 9.43 -12.20 3.34
CA LEU A 86 8.98 -12.75 4.61
C LEU A 86 9.76 -12.06 5.73
N VAL A 87 9.05 -11.43 6.67
CA VAL A 87 9.65 -10.76 7.83
C VAL A 87 9.25 -11.46 9.13
N THR A 88 10.18 -11.43 10.07
CA THR A 88 10.08 -12.09 11.37
C THR A 88 10.45 -11.12 12.48
N GLU A 89 10.43 -11.59 13.73
CA GLU A 89 10.87 -10.81 14.89
C GLU A 89 12.27 -10.19 14.71
N GLU A 90 13.16 -10.84 13.99
CA GLU A 90 14.52 -10.35 13.72
C GLU A 90 14.55 -9.09 12.86
N ASP A 91 13.47 -8.82 12.10
CA ASP A 91 13.36 -7.64 11.24
C ASP A 91 12.81 -6.40 11.96
N ARG A 92 12.41 -6.51 13.23
CA ARG A 92 11.85 -5.41 14.04
C ARG A 92 12.74 -4.17 14.02
N GLY A 93 12.17 -3.02 13.75
CA GLY A 93 12.86 -1.71 13.73
C GLY A 93 13.61 -1.42 12.43
N ILE A 94 13.66 -2.33 11.46
CA ILE A 94 14.33 -2.11 10.18
C ILE A 94 13.67 -0.95 9.42
N GLY A 95 14.48 0.05 9.07
CA GLY A 95 14.09 1.27 8.34
C GLY A 95 13.80 2.46 9.26
N TYR A 96 13.37 2.23 10.50
CA TYR A 96 13.12 3.29 11.46
C TYR A 96 14.27 3.47 12.49
N SER A 97 14.55 2.45 13.30
CA SER A 97 15.63 2.46 14.31
C SER A 97 16.88 1.71 13.85
N ARG A 98 16.77 0.90 12.81
CA ARG A 98 17.88 0.12 12.23
C ARG A 98 17.97 0.36 10.72
N PRO A 99 19.17 0.31 10.11
CA PRO A 99 19.30 0.42 8.65
C PRO A 99 18.60 -0.72 7.91
N ILE A 100 18.15 -0.45 6.68
CA ILE A 100 17.55 -1.48 5.81
C ILE A 100 18.69 -2.31 5.19
N PRO A 101 18.79 -3.64 5.45
CA PRO A 101 19.87 -4.48 4.94
C PRO A 101 19.58 -5.09 3.56
N TYR A 102 18.46 -4.74 2.93
CA TYR A 102 17.98 -5.26 1.65
C TYR A 102 17.62 -4.15 0.67
N THR A 103 17.52 -4.52 -0.60
CA THR A 103 17.02 -3.70 -1.71
C THR A 103 15.89 -4.46 -2.42
N ASP A 104 15.18 -3.76 -3.33
CA ASP A 104 14.20 -4.37 -4.23
C ASP A 104 13.10 -5.18 -3.52
N VAL A 105 12.54 -4.62 -2.45
CA VAL A 105 11.45 -5.23 -1.68
C VAL A 105 10.22 -4.34 -1.79
N ASP A 106 9.25 -4.75 -2.59
CA ASP A 106 8.00 -4.03 -2.85
C ASP A 106 6.81 -4.57 -2.04
N GLY A 107 7.03 -5.58 -1.21
CA GLY A 107 6.03 -6.11 -0.30
C GLY A 107 6.64 -6.82 0.90
N LEU A 108 5.88 -6.88 1.97
CA LEU A 108 6.22 -7.55 3.22
C LEU A 108 5.10 -8.51 3.60
N ILE A 109 5.45 -9.67 4.16
CA ILE A 109 4.51 -10.68 4.63
C ILE A 109 4.98 -11.25 5.97
N THR A 110 4.06 -11.51 6.90
CA THR A 110 4.38 -12.10 8.20
C THR A 110 3.17 -12.76 8.85
N ASN A 111 3.44 -13.70 9.77
CA ASN A 111 2.52 -14.17 10.79
C ASN A 111 3.00 -13.83 12.22
N THR A 112 4.02 -13.01 12.34
CA THR A 112 4.57 -12.58 13.64
C THR A 112 3.73 -11.41 14.17
N PRO A 113 3.12 -11.54 15.37
CA PRO A 113 2.37 -10.46 15.98
C PRO A 113 3.26 -9.26 16.36
N ASN A 114 2.65 -8.09 16.48
CA ASN A 114 3.30 -6.83 16.87
C ASN A 114 4.44 -6.41 15.93
N LEU A 115 4.51 -6.88 14.69
CA LEU A 115 5.31 -6.27 13.63
C LEU A 115 4.43 -5.39 12.77
N VAL A 116 4.86 -4.15 12.53
CA VAL A 116 4.14 -3.17 11.72
C VAL A 116 4.75 -3.11 10.33
N LEU A 117 4.16 -3.83 9.38
CA LEU A 117 4.55 -3.77 7.98
C LEU A 117 4.30 -2.36 7.44
N THR A 118 5.32 -1.76 6.82
CA THR A 118 5.25 -0.37 6.34
C THR A 118 5.73 -0.24 4.90
N THR A 119 4.88 0.34 4.05
CA THR A 119 5.16 0.61 2.63
C THR A 119 4.80 2.05 2.28
N PHE A 120 5.40 2.62 1.22
CA PHE A 120 5.39 4.06 0.92
C PHE A 120 4.72 4.39 -0.39
N TYR A 121 3.99 5.53 -0.43
CA TYR A 121 3.14 5.87 -1.55
C TYR A 121 3.12 7.35 -1.87
N ALA A 122 2.94 7.63 -3.16
CA ALA A 122 2.34 8.80 -3.74
C ALA A 122 1.92 8.39 -5.14
N ASP A 123 0.67 8.00 -5.30
CA ASP A 123 -0.04 7.52 -6.47
C ASP A 123 -0.04 6.00 -6.71
N CYS A 124 1.03 5.26 -6.41
CA CYS A 124 1.03 3.79 -6.53
C CYS A 124 0.01 3.13 -5.59
N VAL A 125 -0.41 1.91 -5.92
CA VAL A 125 -1.50 1.19 -5.25
C VAL A 125 -0.99 0.42 -4.04
N PRO A 126 -1.51 0.69 -2.82
CA PRO A 126 -1.32 -0.17 -1.66
C PRO A 126 -2.29 -1.36 -1.71
N LEU A 127 -1.76 -2.57 -1.52
CA LEU A 127 -2.55 -3.78 -1.38
C LEU A 127 -2.37 -4.34 0.03
N PHE A 128 -3.46 -4.41 0.78
CA PHE A 128 -3.53 -4.99 2.11
C PHE A 128 -4.11 -6.39 2.02
N PHE A 129 -3.50 -7.36 2.71
CA PHE A 129 -4.00 -8.72 2.80
C PHE A 129 -4.05 -9.17 4.25
N THR A 130 -5.15 -9.84 4.62
CA THR A 130 -5.36 -10.39 5.96
C THR A 130 -6.04 -11.74 5.84
N ASP A 131 -5.39 -12.79 6.32
CA ASP A 131 -6.00 -14.10 6.51
C ASP A 131 -6.33 -14.27 8.00
N PRO A 132 -7.63 -14.21 8.39
CA PRO A 132 -8.01 -14.36 9.79
C PRO A 132 -7.93 -15.80 10.28
N VAL A 133 -7.92 -16.80 9.39
CA VAL A 133 -7.88 -18.22 9.72
C VAL A 133 -6.45 -18.64 10.06
N LYS A 134 -5.49 -18.26 9.20
CA LYS A 134 -4.07 -18.58 9.40
C LYS A 134 -3.30 -17.51 10.16
N ARG A 135 -3.95 -16.38 10.45
CA ARG A 135 -3.34 -15.22 11.12
C ARG A 135 -2.07 -14.77 10.41
N VAL A 136 -2.23 -14.44 9.14
CA VAL A 136 -1.17 -13.95 8.25
C VAL A 136 -1.57 -12.62 7.66
N ILE A 137 -0.62 -11.71 7.55
CA ILE A 137 -0.81 -10.41 6.91
C ILE A 137 0.25 -10.18 5.83
N ALA A 138 -0.14 -9.46 4.78
CA ALA A 138 0.81 -8.94 3.80
C ALA A 138 0.44 -7.51 3.40
N LEU A 139 1.45 -6.68 3.18
CA LEU A 139 1.30 -5.31 2.71
C LEU A 139 2.23 -5.08 1.53
N VAL A 140 1.66 -4.72 0.38
CA VAL A 140 2.35 -4.78 -0.91
C VAL A 140 2.17 -3.47 -1.69
N HIS A 141 3.24 -3.00 -2.30
CA HIS A 141 3.26 -1.83 -3.18
C HIS A 141 3.09 -2.28 -4.64
N SER A 142 1.98 -1.90 -5.26
CA SER A 142 1.67 -2.21 -6.65
C SER A 142 1.67 -0.93 -7.50
N GLY A 143 2.85 -0.49 -7.94
CA GLY A 143 2.97 0.46 -9.04
C GLY A 143 2.62 -0.24 -10.37
N TRP A 144 2.59 0.47 -11.51
CA TRP A 144 2.19 -0.15 -12.77
C TRP A 144 3.04 -1.38 -13.15
N ARG A 145 4.36 -1.36 -12.90
CA ARG A 145 5.23 -2.52 -13.12
C ARG A 145 4.90 -3.68 -12.20
N GLY A 146 4.63 -3.40 -10.91
CA GLY A 146 4.19 -4.41 -9.95
C GLY A 146 2.82 -4.99 -10.31
N THR A 147 1.91 -4.16 -10.86
CA THR A 147 0.60 -4.59 -11.34
C THR A 147 0.74 -5.52 -12.56
N VAL A 148 1.49 -5.12 -13.59
CA VAL A 148 1.81 -5.96 -14.76
C VAL A 148 2.49 -7.27 -14.32
N GLY A 149 3.46 -7.20 -13.39
CA GLY A 149 4.12 -8.38 -12.82
C GLY A 149 3.28 -9.17 -11.81
N LYS A 150 1.99 -8.83 -11.64
CA LYS A 150 1.00 -9.54 -10.79
C LYS A 150 1.47 -9.72 -9.34
N ILE A 151 2.04 -8.67 -8.74
CA ILE A 151 2.57 -8.73 -7.37
C ILE A 151 1.48 -9.10 -6.35
N GLY A 152 0.22 -8.74 -6.60
CA GLY A 152 -0.92 -9.12 -5.76
C GLY A 152 -1.17 -10.63 -5.75
N ASP A 153 -1.14 -11.29 -6.91
CA ASP A 153 -1.22 -12.75 -7.04
C ASP A 153 -0.03 -13.43 -6.34
N LYS A 154 1.17 -12.87 -6.53
CA LYS A 154 2.37 -13.37 -5.85
C LYS A 154 2.23 -13.31 -4.32
N ALA A 155 1.63 -12.26 -3.77
CA ALA A 155 1.36 -12.18 -2.33
C ALA A 155 0.42 -13.30 -1.87
N VAL A 156 -0.69 -13.54 -2.59
CA VAL A 156 -1.63 -14.62 -2.28
C VAL A 156 -0.95 -15.99 -2.36
N ARG A 157 -0.13 -16.24 -3.40
CA ARG A 157 0.65 -17.48 -3.51
C ARG A 157 1.61 -17.68 -2.35
N MET A 158 2.35 -16.64 -1.96
CA MET A 158 3.26 -16.71 -0.81
C MET A 158 2.52 -16.96 0.51
N MET A 159 1.34 -16.35 0.73
CA MET A 159 0.49 -16.66 1.89
C MET A 159 0.09 -18.13 1.92
N ARG A 160 -0.27 -18.70 0.75
CA ARG A 160 -0.60 -20.12 0.63
C ARG A 160 0.62 -21.03 0.84
N GLU A 161 1.74 -20.75 0.21
CA GLU A 161 2.93 -21.60 0.21
C GLU A 161 3.64 -21.64 1.57
N HIS A 162 3.75 -20.48 2.23
CA HIS A 162 4.47 -20.37 3.50
C HIS A 162 3.61 -20.63 4.74
N PHE A 163 2.28 -20.36 4.65
CA PHE A 163 1.40 -20.37 5.82
C PHE A 163 0.16 -21.27 5.65
N GLY A 164 -0.05 -21.84 4.46
CA GLY A 164 -1.21 -22.68 4.17
C GLY A 164 -2.53 -21.91 4.10
N SER A 165 -2.49 -20.61 3.76
CA SER A 165 -3.68 -19.79 3.54
C SER A 165 -4.53 -20.32 2.38
N ASP A 166 -5.85 -20.37 2.56
CA ASP A 166 -6.77 -20.54 1.43
C ASP A 166 -7.11 -19.14 0.86
N PRO A 167 -6.89 -18.89 -0.43
CA PRO A 167 -7.22 -17.59 -1.04
C PRO A 167 -8.66 -17.13 -0.76
N SER A 168 -9.58 -18.08 -0.59
CA SER A 168 -10.99 -17.79 -0.28
C SER A 168 -11.22 -17.23 1.14
N ASP A 169 -10.28 -17.42 2.06
CA ASP A 169 -10.34 -16.90 3.44
C ASP A 169 -9.65 -15.53 3.56
N ILE A 170 -8.80 -15.18 2.58
CA ILE A 170 -8.06 -13.91 2.60
C ILE A 170 -9.00 -12.75 2.28
N LEU A 171 -8.95 -11.71 3.12
CA LEU A 171 -9.52 -10.40 2.84
C LEU A 171 -8.42 -9.54 2.21
N ALA A 172 -8.73 -8.94 1.04
CA ALA A 172 -7.82 -8.06 0.33
C ALA A 172 -8.42 -6.66 0.16
N ALA A 173 -7.60 -5.61 0.26
CA ALA A 173 -8.06 -4.26 0.08
C ALA A 173 -7.07 -3.44 -0.76
N ILE A 174 -7.62 -2.71 -1.76
CA ILE A 174 -6.93 -1.78 -2.65
C ILE A 174 -7.07 -0.38 -2.04
N GLY A 175 -5.98 0.18 -1.55
CA GLY A 175 -5.97 1.47 -0.83
C GLY A 175 -5.98 2.69 -1.75
N PRO A 176 -5.92 3.91 -1.15
CA PRO A 176 -5.87 5.17 -1.89
C PRO A 176 -4.67 5.23 -2.82
N SER A 177 -4.91 5.57 -4.06
CA SER A 177 -3.91 5.63 -5.12
C SER A 177 -4.43 6.47 -6.29
N ILE A 178 -3.67 6.64 -7.35
CA ILE A 178 -4.13 7.43 -8.50
C ILE A 178 -5.28 6.72 -9.21
N GLY A 179 -6.39 7.42 -9.44
CA GLY A 179 -7.53 6.93 -10.20
C GLY A 179 -7.34 7.09 -11.70
N GLN A 180 -8.13 6.36 -12.49
CA GLN A 180 -8.05 6.32 -13.96
C GLN A 180 -8.05 7.71 -14.58
N GLU A 181 -8.96 8.59 -14.18
CA GLU A 181 -9.11 9.97 -14.69
C GLU A 181 -7.82 10.81 -14.61
N CYS A 182 -6.96 10.48 -13.63
CA CYS A 182 -5.69 11.18 -13.40
C CYS A 182 -4.48 10.41 -13.92
N TYR A 183 -4.64 9.13 -14.30
CA TYR A 183 -3.50 8.27 -14.65
C TYR A 183 -3.34 8.11 -16.15
N GLU A 184 -2.96 9.22 -16.79
CA GLU A 184 -2.53 9.21 -18.19
C GLU A 184 -1.14 8.59 -18.33
N VAL A 185 -0.99 7.64 -19.24
CA VAL A 185 0.24 6.90 -19.52
C VAL A 185 0.56 6.90 -21.02
N SER A 186 1.82 6.65 -21.34
CA SER A 186 2.30 6.46 -22.70
C SER A 186 1.94 5.08 -23.25
N LYS A 187 2.05 4.92 -24.57
CA LYS A 187 1.70 3.68 -25.27
C LYS A 187 2.48 2.46 -24.77
N ASP A 188 3.75 2.60 -24.45
CA ASP A 188 4.61 1.52 -23.95
C ASP A 188 4.09 0.92 -22.63
N VAL A 189 3.54 1.75 -21.72
CA VAL A 189 2.90 1.28 -20.51
C VAL A 189 1.61 0.51 -20.84
N ALA A 190 0.76 1.04 -21.72
CA ALA A 190 -0.46 0.37 -22.14
C ALA A 190 -0.17 -0.96 -22.87
N ASP A 191 0.89 -1.01 -23.67
CA ASP A 191 1.32 -2.24 -24.35
C ASP A 191 1.77 -3.32 -23.35
N ALA A 192 2.49 -2.95 -22.29
CA ALA A 192 2.84 -3.88 -21.22
C ALA A 192 1.61 -4.51 -20.53
N PHE A 193 0.51 -3.75 -20.39
CA PHE A 193 -0.75 -4.31 -19.91
C PHE A 193 -1.41 -5.24 -20.93
N ARG A 194 -1.33 -4.95 -22.25
CA ARG A 194 -1.86 -5.84 -23.30
C ARG A 194 -1.15 -7.18 -23.39
N GLU A 195 0.10 -7.25 -22.98
CA GLU A 195 0.85 -8.52 -22.92
C GLU A 195 0.38 -9.44 -21.78
N GLU A 196 -0.18 -8.86 -20.69
CA GLU A 196 -0.52 -9.59 -19.47
C GLU A 196 -2.03 -9.78 -19.25
N PHE A 197 -2.85 -8.94 -19.85
CA PHE A 197 -4.32 -9.01 -19.74
C PHE A 197 -4.95 -9.40 -21.08
N THR A 198 -6.07 -10.09 -21.01
CA THR A 198 -6.79 -10.55 -22.20
C THR A 198 -7.41 -9.39 -22.98
N GLU A 199 -7.69 -9.61 -24.29
CA GLU A 199 -8.40 -8.66 -25.14
C GLU A 199 -9.78 -8.25 -24.58
N VAL A 200 -10.43 -9.14 -23.81
CA VAL A 200 -11.70 -8.86 -23.15
C VAL A 200 -11.54 -7.96 -21.92
N GLN A 201 -10.43 -8.08 -21.22
CA GLN A 201 -10.14 -7.28 -20.01
C GLN A 201 -9.62 -5.89 -20.36
N MET A 202 -8.85 -5.74 -21.43
CA MET A 202 -8.20 -4.47 -21.78
C MET A 202 -9.12 -3.26 -21.90
N PRO A 203 -10.33 -3.34 -22.47
CA PRO A 203 -11.28 -2.22 -22.50
C PRO A 203 -11.70 -1.70 -21.13
N GLU A 204 -11.63 -2.55 -20.10
CA GLU A 204 -11.92 -2.15 -18.71
C GLU A 204 -10.73 -1.49 -18.01
N LEU A 205 -9.52 -1.64 -18.57
CA LEU A 205 -8.27 -1.18 -17.96
C LEU A 205 -7.71 0.09 -18.60
N ALA A 206 -7.83 0.24 -19.91
CA ALA A 206 -7.16 1.31 -20.63
C ALA A 206 -8.05 1.92 -21.72
N GLU A 207 -8.33 3.20 -21.60
CA GLU A 207 -9.02 3.99 -22.62
C GLU A 207 -7.99 4.78 -23.44
N GLN A 208 -8.03 4.59 -24.77
CA GLN A 208 -7.15 5.31 -25.67
C GLN A 208 -7.68 6.71 -25.94
N LYS A 209 -6.79 7.71 -25.83
CA LYS A 209 -7.06 9.12 -26.10
C LYS A 209 -6.72 9.47 -27.57
N GLU A 210 -7.25 10.58 -28.05
CA GLU A 210 -6.99 11.09 -29.41
C GLU A 210 -5.50 11.43 -29.65
N ASP A 211 -4.75 11.81 -28.59
CA ASP A 211 -3.31 12.10 -28.67
C ASP A 211 -2.40 10.86 -28.65
N GLY A 212 -3.00 9.65 -28.67
CA GLY A 212 -2.29 8.37 -28.66
C GLY A 212 -1.82 7.90 -27.29
N LYS A 213 -2.15 8.64 -26.22
CA LYS A 213 -1.95 8.22 -24.83
C LYS A 213 -3.13 7.39 -24.33
N TYR A 214 -3.04 6.93 -23.09
CA TYR A 214 -4.05 6.06 -22.47
C TYR A 214 -4.37 6.54 -21.05
N GLN A 215 -5.65 6.48 -20.68
CA GLN A 215 -6.10 6.53 -19.28
C GLN A 215 -6.15 5.11 -18.73
N LEU A 216 -5.34 4.82 -17.70
CA LEU A 216 -5.15 3.47 -17.19
C LEU A 216 -5.76 3.33 -15.79
N ASP A 217 -6.56 2.27 -15.58
CA ASP A 217 -7.19 1.92 -14.30
C ASP A 217 -6.39 0.85 -13.56
N LEU A 218 -5.54 1.29 -12.63
CA LEU A 218 -4.77 0.39 -11.77
C LEU A 218 -5.66 -0.30 -10.72
N TRP A 219 -6.77 0.32 -10.33
CA TRP A 219 -7.69 -0.33 -9.38
C TRP A 219 -8.35 -1.53 -10.01
N ARG A 220 -8.88 -1.34 -11.23
CA ARG A 220 -9.52 -2.43 -11.97
C ARG A 220 -8.54 -3.55 -12.30
N ALA A 221 -7.31 -3.23 -12.71
CA ALA A 221 -6.27 -4.21 -12.97
C ALA A 221 -5.97 -5.08 -11.72
N ASN A 222 -5.78 -4.44 -10.56
CA ASN A 222 -5.55 -5.17 -9.31
C ASN A 222 -6.78 -5.97 -8.87
N GLN A 223 -8.02 -5.50 -9.11
CA GLN A 223 -9.24 -6.27 -8.83
C GLN A 223 -9.29 -7.56 -9.65
N ILE A 224 -8.95 -7.50 -10.94
CA ILE A 224 -8.88 -8.67 -11.83
C ILE A 224 -7.83 -9.66 -11.30
N ILE A 225 -6.61 -9.20 -11.07
CA ILE A 225 -5.50 -10.03 -10.56
C ILE A 225 -5.89 -10.75 -9.27
N LEU A 226 -6.46 -10.02 -8.31
CA LEU A 226 -6.82 -10.59 -7.01
C LEU A 226 -8.02 -11.57 -7.11
N SER A 227 -8.96 -11.31 -7.99
CA SER A 227 -10.07 -12.24 -8.27
C SER A 227 -9.57 -13.52 -8.92
N GLU A 228 -8.65 -13.43 -9.89
CA GLU A 228 -8.00 -14.58 -10.54
C GLU A 228 -7.12 -15.36 -9.57
N ALA A 229 -6.51 -14.70 -8.58
CA ALA A 229 -5.76 -15.33 -7.50
C ALA A 229 -6.65 -16.11 -6.49
N GLY A 230 -7.98 -16.03 -6.63
CA GLY A 230 -8.94 -16.78 -5.81
C GLY A 230 -9.54 -16.00 -4.64
N ILE A 231 -9.28 -14.70 -4.54
CA ILE A 231 -9.94 -13.84 -3.53
C ILE A 231 -11.45 -13.75 -3.87
N ARG A 232 -12.31 -14.05 -2.91
CA ARG A 232 -13.77 -13.97 -3.10
C ARG A 232 -14.23 -12.52 -3.31
N LYS A 233 -15.23 -12.31 -4.15
CA LYS A 233 -15.79 -10.98 -4.41
C LYS A 233 -16.19 -10.22 -3.13
N GLY A 234 -16.74 -10.91 -2.13
CA GLY A 234 -17.11 -10.32 -0.83
C GLY A 234 -15.93 -10.00 0.08
N HIS A 235 -14.73 -10.46 -0.25
CA HIS A 235 -13.48 -10.24 0.50
C HIS A 235 -12.53 -9.24 -0.19
N LEU A 236 -12.94 -8.66 -1.32
CA LEU A 236 -12.16 -7.68 -2.07
C LEU A 236 -12.78 -6.29 -1.93
N PHE A 237 -12.02 -5.37 -1.37
CA PHE A 237 -12.45 -4.00 -1.09
C PHE A 237 -11.58 -2.99 -1.85
N THR A 238 -12.18 -1.90 -2.32
CA THR A 238 -11.46 -0.81 -2.98
C THR A 238 -11.80 0.51 -2.30
N ALA A 239 -10.78 1.30 -2.01
CA ALA A 239 -10.94 2.61 -1.37
C ALA A 239 -11.73 3.61 -2.24
N GLY A 240 -11.49 3.59 -3.56
CA GLY A 240 -12.09 4.54 -4.48
C GLY A 240 -11.64 5.99 -4.25
N ILE A 241 -10.47 6.20 -3.64
CA ILE A 241 -9.93 7.51 -3.30
C ILE A 241 -8.71 7.79 -4.18
N CYS A 242 -8.84 8.77 -5.10
CA CYS A 242 -7.74 9.19 -5.96
C CYS A 242 -6.82 10.18 -5.24
N THR A 243 -5.53 9.81 -5.09
CA THR A 243 -4.52 10.67 -4.47
C THR A 243 -4.30 11.98 -5.22
N CYS A 244 -4.38 11.95 -6.55
CA CYS A 244 -4.21 13.14 -7.40
C CYS A 244 -5.39 14.11 -7.25
N CYS A 245 -6.64 13.63 -7.24
CA CYS A 245 -7.83 14.46 -7.00
C CYS A 245 -7.86 15.01 -5.58
N GLN A 246 -7.34 14.24 -4.62
CA GLN A 246 -7.33 14.58 -3.20
C GLN A 246 -6.00 15.19 -2.73
N LYS A 247 -5.29 15.88 -3.62
CA LYS A 247 -3.96 16.49 -3.36
C LYS A 247 -3.92 17.46 -2.17
N ASP A 248 -5.06 17.95 -1.71
CA ASP A 248 -5.15 18.89 -0.59
C ASP A 248 -4.92 18.20 0.77
N TRP A 249 -5.12 16.86 0.84
CA TRP A 249 -4.91 16.08 2.06
C TRP A 249 -4.18 14.75 1.85
N LEU A 250 -3.78 14.43 0.59
CA LEU A 250 -2.90 13.31 0.23
C LEU A 250 -1.72 13.80 -0.60
N PHE A 251 -0.55 13.18 -0.46
CA PHE A 251 0.56 13.40 -1.38
C PHE A 251 0.29 12.69 -2.70
N SER A 252 0.55 13.38 -3.81
CA SER A 252 0.49 12.84 -5.16
C SER A 252 1.70 13.27 -5.98
N HIS A 253 2.37 12.31 -6.58
CA HIS A 253 3.49 12.54 -7.49
C HIS A 253 3.01 13.25 -8.77
N ARG A 254 1.88 12.80 -9.32
CA ARG A 254 1.26 13.33 -10.53
C ARG A 254 0.83 14.80 -10.33
N ALA A 255 0.12 15.09 -9.25
CA ALA A 255 -0.40 16.43 -8.99
C ALA A 255 0.69 17.48 -8.74
N THR A 256 1.88 17.06 -8.28
CA THR A 256 2.97 17.97 -7.87
C THR A 256 4.22 17.86 -8.72
N ASN A 257 4.18 17.09 -9.83
CA ASN A 257 5.36 16.80 -10.65
C ASN A 257 6.57 16.33 -9.83
N GLY A 258 6.30 15.45 -8.84
CA GLY A 258 7.31 14.83 -8.00
C GLY A 258 7.77 15.64 -6.77
N LYS A 259 7.37 16.89 -6.63
CA LYS A 259 7.70 17.74 -5.45
C LYS A 259 6.74 17.47 -4.29
N ARG A 260 7.04 16.46 -3.49
CA ARG A 260 6.12 15.97 -2.44
C ARG A 260 6.82 15.14 -1.39
N GLY A 261 6.20 14.98 -0.24
CA GLY A 261 6.51 13.92 0.72
C GLY A 261 5.95 12.55 0.29
N ASN A 262 6.03 11.54 1.16
CA ASN A 262 5.41 10.23 0.97
C ASN A 262 4.33 9.98 2.02
N LEU A 263 3.24 9.37 1.57
CA LEU A 263 2.28 8.66 2.41
C LEU A 263 2.85 7.30 2.79
N ALA A 264 2.31 6.69 3.84
CA ALA A 264 2.63 5.31 4.21
C ALA A 264 1.35 4.51 4.51
N ALA A 265 1.42 3.23 4.22
CA ALA A 265 0.47 2.23 4.70
C ALA A 265 1.12 1.45 5.84
N PHE A 266 0.30 1.09 6.82
CA PHE A 266 0.68 0.34 8.02
C PHE A 266 -0.26 -0.84 8.19
N LEU A 267 0.30 -2.01 8.51
CA LEU A 267 -0.47 -3.22 8.79
C LEU A 267 0.24 -4.04 9.85
N GLU A 268 -0.44 -4.27 10.95
CA GLU A 268 0.05 -5.00 12.12
C GLU A 268 -0.87 -6.19 12.41
N LEU A 269 -0.29 -7.34 12.68
CA LEU A 269 -1.01 -8.49 13.25
C LEU A 269 -1.03 -8.35 14.78
N LEU A 270 -2.22 -8.36 15.35
CA LEU A 270 -2.39 -8.30 16.82
C LEU A 270 -2.10 -9.67 17.45
N PRO A 271 -1.63 -9.73 18.70
CA PRO A 271 -1.50 -10.99 19.42
C PRO A 271 -2.86 -11.69 19.60
N GLU A 272 -2.84 -12.98 19.84
CA GLU A 272 -4.07 -13.71 20.23
C GLU A 272 -4.55 -13.16 21.58
N GLN A 273 -5.86 -12.90 21.64
CA GLN A 273 -6.48 -12.59 22.91
C GLN A 273 -6.62 -13.90 23.68
N VAL A 274 -5.93 -14.00 24.82
CA VAL A 274 -6.00 -15.14 25.74
C VAL A 274 -7.31 -15.15 26.51
#